data_a7e40b8a63e7efe0cc1670e784efbae0
#
_entry.id   a7e40b8a63e7efe0cc1670e784efbae0
#
_cell.length_a   1.000
_cell.length_b   1.000
_cell.length_c   1.000
_cell.angle_alpha   90.00
_cell.angle_beta   90.00
_cell.angle_gamma   90.00
#
_symmetry.space_group_name_H-M   'P 1'
#
loop_
_entity.id
_entity.type
_entity.pdbx_description
1 polymer ?
#
loop_
_entity_poly.entity_id
_entity_poly.type
_entity_poly.pdbx_seq_one_letter_code
_entity_poly.pdbx_strand_id
1 'polypeptide(L)'
;SRGLGDVYKRQFTLVHWGTMPEGINHLRIGEGILVAKDLQVDWGIHDMDYLRMDCMTLRAQIVEVKDKPTHPVGPIMVDCFCNRPTYEDRGIRRRAIAGIGRADVGDIMMLHPRTPGMTVVGGSSDHCILDVEDCDPCPQVGDIVDFDVIYLTMLYASTREDVAVKFVD
;
A
#
# COMPACT_ATOMS: atom_id res chain seq x y z
N SER A 1 -18.91 25.68 15.66
CA SER A 1 -18.50 24.28 15.62
C SER A 1 -17.37 24.10 14.62
N ARG A 2 -16.17 23.91 15.08
CA ARG A 2 -15.05 23.57 14.22
C ARG A 2 -15.19 22.09 13.88
N GLY A 3 -15.24 21.76 12.60
CA GLY A 3 -15.50 20.43 12.09
C GLY A 3 -14.61 19.34 12.69
N LEU A 4 -15.21 18.20 12.98
CA LEU A 4 -14.57 16.99 13.53
C LEU A 4 -13.76 16.19 12.48
N GLY A 5 -13.57 16.71 11.27
CA GLY A 5 -12.69 16.10 10.27
C GLY A 5 -11.23 16.26 10.66
N ASP A 6 -10.42 15.24 10.61
CA ASP A 6 -8.98 15.21 10.86
C ASP A 6 -8.50 15.19 12.33
N VAL A 7 -9.33 14.89 13.28
CA VAL A 7 -8.94 14.90 14.69
C VAL A 7 -7.89 13.80 15.00
N TYR A 8 -7.89 12.67 14.31
CA TYR A 8 -7.03 11.53 14.63
C TYR A 8 -5.56 11.75 14.28
N LYS A 9 -5.27 12.20 13.08
CA LYS A 9 -3.90 12.48 12.65
C LYS A 9 -3.30 13.66 13.44
N ARG A 10 -4.10 14.68 13.72
CA ARG A 10 -3.67 15.86 14.51
C ARG A 10 -3.37 15.55 15.98
N GLN A 11 -4.09 14.65 16.63
CA GLN A 11 -3.83 14.31 18.04
C GLN A 11 -2.45 13.69 18.20
N PHE A 12 -2.06 12.80 17.31
CA PHE A 12 -0.74 12.20 17.36
C PHE A 12 0.38 13.23 17.14
N THR A 13 0.25 14.12 16.16
CA THR A 13 1.22 15.20 15.93
C THR A 13 1.31 16.19 17.09
N LEU A 14 0.21 16.46 17.78
CA LEU A 14 0.22 17.29 18.98
C LEU A 14 1.07 16.68 20.11
N VAL A 15 0.98 15.34 20.28
CA VAL A 15 1.84 14.62 21.23
C VAL A 15 3.30 14.69 20.79
N HIS A 16 3.54 14.40 19.52
CA HIS A 16 4.88 14.38 18.96
C HIS A 16 5.60 15.73 19.12
N TRP A 17 4.91 16.82 18.84
CA TRP A 17 5.48 18.15 18.96
C TRP A 17 5.34 18.78 20.35
N GLY A 18 4.78 18.06 21.33
CA GLY A 18 4.60 18.58 22.69
C GLY A 18 3.67 19.79 22.78
N THR A 19 2.75 19.93 21.82
CA THR A 19 1.85 21.10 21.70
C THR A 19 0.42 20.78 22.17
N MET A 20 0.27 19.84 23.10
CA MET A 20 -1.03 19.50 23.67
C MET A 20 -1.65 20.69 24.41
N PRO A 21 -2.91 21.05 24.10
CA PRO A 21 -3.62 22.08 24.86
C PRO A 21 -3.79 21.68 26.33
N GLU A 22 -3.69 22.66 27.22
CA GLU A 22 -3.93 22.47 28.64
C GLU A 22 -5.35 21.92 28.89
N GLY A 23 -5.48 20.98 29.82
CA GLY A 23 -6.75 20.34 30.17
C GLY A 23 -7.12 19.13 29.32
N ILE A 24 -6.37 18.80 28.27
CA ILE A 24 -6.54 17.57 27.50
C ILE A 24 -5.82 16.43 28.22
N ASN A 25 -6.56 15.45 28.72
CA ASN A 25 -6.02 14.28 29.43
C ASN A 25 -6.41 12.94 28.78
N HIS A 26 -7.10 12.97 27.65
CA HIS A 26 -7.51 11.77 26.91
C HIS A 26 -7.28 11.97 25.40
N LEU A 27 -6.66 10.99 24.76
CA LEU A 27 -6.39 10.96 23.34
C LEU A 27 -7.00 9.71 22.69
N ARG A 28 -7.43 9.86 21.46
CA ARG A 28 -7.85 8.74 20.61
C ARG A 28 -6.85 8.64 19.47
N ILE A 29 -5.86 7.76 19.64
CA ILE A 29 -4.85 7.48 18.62
C ILE A 29 -5.18 6.12 18.01
N GLY A 30 -5.35 6.07 16.70
CA GLY A 30 -5.64 4.84 15.96
C GLY A 30 -4.48 4.48 15.03
N GLU A 31 -4.52 5.03 13.84
CA GLU A 31 -3.60 4.75 12.74
C GLU A 31 -2.11 4.85 13.13
N GLY A 32 -1.71 5.89 13.82
CA GLY A 32 -0.32 6.10 14.21
C GLY A 32 0.28 5.02 15.13
N ILE A 33 -0.55 4.14 15.73
CA ILE A 33 -0.07 2.99 16.50
C ILE A 33 0.11 1.75 15.63
N LEU A 34 -0.69 1.63 14.56
CA LEU A 34 -0.78 0.43 13.75
C LEU A 34 0.00 0.52 12.45
N VAL A 35 -0.08 1.66 11.77
CA VAL A 35 0.54 1.91 10.46
C VAL A 35 1.06 3.35 10.41
N ALA A 36 2.28 3.54 10.88
CA ALA A 36 2.89 4.87 10.91
C ALA A 36 3.54 5.29 9.59
N LYS A 37 3.52 4.42 8.57
CA LYS A 37 4.24 4.65 7.33
C LYS A 37 3.74 5.87 6.55
N ASP A 38 2.44 6.09 6.52
CA ASP A 38 1.86 7.25 5.86
C ASP A 38 2.22 8.58 6.55
N LEU A 39 2.43 8.57 7.86
CA LEU A 39 2.93 9.75 8.58
C LEU A 39 4.33 10.14 8.12
N GLN A 40 5.21 9.17 7.89
CA GLN A 40 6.58 9.43 7.45
C GLN A 40 6.67 9.68 5.95
N VAL A 41 5.99 8.86 5.13
CA VAL A 41 6.09 8.92 3.66
C VAL A 41 5.24 10.04 3.10
N ASP A 42 3.93 10.05 3.41
CA ASP A 42 2.99 10.99 2.79
C ASP A 42 2.99 12.36 3.47
N TRP A 43 3.24 12.39 4.78
CA TRP A 43 3.24 13.61 5.57
C TRP A 43 4.63 14.19 5.79
N GLY A 44 5.68 13.45 5.46
CA GLY A 44 7.07 13.90 5.58
C GLY A 44 7.53 14.16 7.02
N ILE A 45 6.93 13.48 8.01
CA ILE A 45 7.35 13.61 9.42
C ILE A 45 8.42 12.56 9.68
N HIS A 46 9.68 12.91 9.48
CA HIS A 46 10.81 11.97 9.47
C HIS A 46 11.44 11.68 10.86
N ASP A 47 11.02 12.37 11.91
CA ASP A 47 11.56 12.24 13.26
C ASP A 47 10.70 11.33 14.17
N MET A 48 9.99 10.37 13.58
CA MET A 48 9.12 9.41 14.27
C MET A 48 9.68 7.98 14.31
N ASP A 49 11.00 7.83 14.40
CA ASP A 49 11.68 6.52 14.39
C ASP A 49 11.29 5.60 15.55
N TYR A 50 10.68 6.16 16.60
CA TYR A 50 10.13 5.40 17.71
C TYR A 50 8.81 4.68 17.39
N LEU A 51 8.19 4.97 16.25
CA LEU A 51 6.97 4.29 15.81
C LEU A 51 7.31 3.09 14.92
N ARG A 52 6.66 1.99 15.19
CA ARG A 52 6.76 0.82 14.33
C ARG A 52 5.94 1.04 13.05
N MET A 53 6.56 0.75 11.91
CA MET A 53 5.92 0.80 10.59
C MET A 53 5.61 -0.58 10.04
N ASP A 54 6.04 -1.62 10.76
CA ASP A 54 6.00 -3.03 10.37
C ASP A 54 5.01 -3.87 11.20
N CYS A 55 4.08 -3.21 11.93
CA CYS A 55 3.08 -3.92 12.73
C CYS A 55 2.12 -4.77 11.89
N MET A 56 1.97 -4.43 10.62
CA MET A 56 1.14 -5.18 9.68
C MET A 56 1.89 -5.41 8.38
N THR A 57 1.79 -6.62 7.88
CA THR A 57 2.34 -7.02 6.57
C THR A 57 1.24 -7.70 5.79
N LEU A 58 0.98 -7.21 4.59
CA LEU A 58 0.10 -7.89 3.65
C LEU A 58 0.92 -8.85 2.80
N ARG A 59 0.43 -10.07 2.63
CA ARG A 59 1.11 -11.12 1.88
C ARG A 59 0.25 -11.60 0.74
N ALA A 60 0.80 -11.66 -0.46
CA ALA A 60 0.10 -12.17 -1.63
C ALA A 60 0.99 -13.13 -2.43
N GLN A 61 0.35 -14.13 -3.03
CA GLN A 61 1.05 -15.10 -3.86
C GLN A 61 1.18 -14.59 -5.29
N ILE A 62 2.36 -14.81 -5.90
CA ILE A 62 2.58 -14.62 -7.33
C ILE A 62 1.93 -15.75 -8.10
N VAL A 63 1.02 -15.40 -9.00
CA VAL A 63 0.24 -16.36 -9.79
C VAL A 63 0.67 -16.42 -11.27
N GLU A 64 1.35 -15.39 -11.75
CA GLU A 64 1.91 -15.36 -13.11
C GLU A 64 3.23 -14.57 -13.11
N VAL A 65 4.21 -14.98 -13.94
CA VAL A 65 5.40 -14.21 -14.27
C VAL A 65 5.64 -14.32 -15.78
N LYS A 66 5.67 -13.18 -16.49
CA LYS A 66 5.88 -13.13 -17.95
C LYS A 66 6.57 -11.85 -18.38
N ASP A 67 7.28 -11.94 -19.52
CA ASP A 67 7.78 -10.77 -20.21
C ASP A 67 6.65 -10.10 -21.00
N LYS A 68 6.44 -8.80 -20.78
CA LYS A 68 5.35 -8.05 -21.41
C LYS A 68 5.85 -6.66 -21.84
N PRO A 69 5.34 -6.11 -22.98
CA PRO A 69 5.62 -4.74 -23.34
C PRO A 69 5.07 -3.78 -22.26
N THR A 70 5.82 -2.73 -21.98
CA THR A 70 5.42 -1.71 -21.01
C THR A 70 4.34 -0.80 -21.55
N HIS A 71 4.29 -0.59 -22.86
CA HIS A 71 3.22 0.12 -23.52
C HIS A 71 2.23 -0.87 -24.13
N PRO A 72 0.92 -0.79 -23.80
CA PRO A 72 -0.09 -1.67 -24.38
C PRO A 72 -0.19 -1.53 -25.89
N VAL A 73 -0.43 -2.63 -26.58
CA VAL A 73 -0.68 -2.65 -28.02
C VAL A 73 -2.16 -2.31 -28.25
N GLY A 74 -2.45 -1.20 -28.94
CA GLY A 74 -3.80 -0.76 -29.28
C GLY A 74 -4.21 0.56 -28.64
N PRO A 75 -5.46 1.00 -28.86
CA PRO A 75 -5.93 2.26 -28.31
C PRO A 75 -6.10 2.15 -26.78
N ILE A 76 -5.49 3.09 -26.07
CA ILE A 76 -5.64 3.20 -24.61
C ILE A 76 -6.94 3.93 -24.33
N MET A 77 -7.88 3.22 -23.74
CA MET A 77 -9.18 3.73 -23.30
C MET A 77 -9.17 4.01 -21.80
N VAL A 78 -10.31 4.34 -21.24
CA VAL A 78 -10.51 4.39 -19.78
C VAL A 78 -10.57 2.97 -19.20
N ASP A 79 -10.01 2.80 -17.99
CA ASP A 79 -10.16 1.55 -17.24
C ASP A 79 -11.57 1.42 -16.64
N CYS A 80 -11.86 0.28 -16.01
CA CYS A 80 -13.15 0.03 -15.37
C CYS A 80 -13.44 0.94 -14.16
N PHE A 81 -12.47 1.72 -13.72
CA PHE A 81 -12.58 2.72 -12.64
C PHE A 81 -12.61 4.15 -13.18
N CYS A 82 -12.85 4.32 -14.49
CA CYS A 82 -12.91 5.60 -15.20
C CYS A 82 -11.60 6.42 -15.19
N ASN A 83 -10.45 5.77 -14.93
CA ASN A 83 -9.15 6.42 -15.04
C ASN A 83 -8.63 6.29 -16.48
N ARG A 84 -7.84 7.27 -16.92
CA ARG A 84 -7.04 7.18 -18.15
C ARG A 84 -5.59 6.88 -17.76
N PRO A 85 -5.16 5.62 -17.80
CA PRO A 85 -3.79 5.28 -17.50
C PRO A 85 -2.86 5.84 -18.58
N THR A 86 -1.69 6.29 -18.16
CA THR A 86 -0.59 6.65 -19.05
C THR A 86 0.53 5.64 -18.87
N TYR A 87 1.14 5.21 -19.97
CA TYR A 87 2.21 4.22 -19.95
C TYR A 87 3.45 4.81 -20.61
N GLU A 88 4.57 4.70 -19.93
CA GLU A 88 5.87 4.97 -20.50
C GLU A 88 6.35 3.72 -21.26
N ASP A 89 6.78 3.90 -22.50
CA ASP A 89 7.38 2.80 -23.26
C ASP A 89 8.85 2.61 -22.85
N ARG A 90 9.08 1.54 -22.07
CA ARG A 90 10.42 1.09 -21.65
C ARG A 90 10.80 -0.26 -22.27
N GLY A 91 10.13 -0.62 -23.37
CA GLY A 91 10.34 -1.90 -24.06
C GLY A 91 9.66 -3.07 -23.34
N ILE A 92 10.26 -4.25 -23.44
CA ILE A 92 9.78 -5.47 -22.78
C ILE A 92 10.40 -5.53 -21.40
N ARG A 93 9.56 -5.77 -20.38
CA ARG A 93 9.98 -5.94 -19.00
C ARG A 93 9.27 -7.13 -18.37
N ARG A 94 9.91 -7.73 -17.41
CA ARG A 94 9.33 -8.83 -16.64
C ARG A 94 8.26 -8.32 -15.69
N ARG A 95 7.08 -8.89 -15.83
CA ARG A 95 5.91 -8.58 -15.03
C ARG A 95 5.45 -9.78 -14.25
N ALA A 96 5.01 -9.56 -13.01
CA ALA A 96 4.34 -10.56 -12.21
C ALA A 96 2.89 -10.14 -11.93
N ILE A 97 2.03 -11.11 -11.66
CA ILE A 97 0.68 -10.90 -11.15
C ILE A 97 0.62 -11.47 -9.74
N ALA A 98 0.23 -10.65 -8.78
CA ALA A 98 -0.08 -11.10 -7.43
C ALA A 98 -1.59 -11.26 -7.26
N GLY A 99 -2.00 -12.32 -6.57
CA GLY A 99 -3.40 -12.65 -6.29
C GLY A 99 -4.01 -11.78 -5.19
N ILE A 100 -4.00 -10.47 -5.40
CA ILE A 100 -4.63 -9.46 -4.56
C ILE A 100 -5.02 -8.27 -5.44
N GLY A 101 -6.20 -7.71 -5.23
CA GLY A 101 -6.71 -6.64 -6.08
C GLY A 101 -7.38 -5.50 -5.31
N ARG A 102 -8.03 -4.60 -6.04
CA ARG A 102 -8.72 -3.45 -5.46
C ARG A 102 -9.85 -3.84 -4.52
N ALA A 103 -10.50 -4.99 -4.74
CA ALA A 103 -11.53 -5.50 -3.85
C ALA A 103 -10.98 -5.77 -2.44
N ASP A 104 -9.70 -6.14 -2.33
CA ASP A 104 -9.08 -6.51 -1.07
C ASP A 104 -8.45 -5.33 -0.35
N VAL A 105 -7.92 -4.34 -1.08
CA VAL A 105 -7.09 -3.27 -0.50
C VAL A 105 -7.59 -1.86 -0.82
N GLY A 106 -8.68 -1.72 -1.56
CA GLY A 106 -9.24 -0.43 -1.98
C GLY A 106 -8.44 0.21 -3.13
N ASP A 107 -7.18 0.55 -2.92
CA ASP A 107 -6.32 1.04 -3.98
C ASP A 107 -4.96 0.32 -3.98
N ILE A 108 -4.74 -0.48 -5.04
CA ILE A 108 -3.49 -1.23 -5.21
C ILE A 108 -2.26 -0.34 -5.41
N MET A 109 -2.43 0.88 -5.92
CA MET A 109 -1.33 1.83 -6.10
C MET A 109 -0.76 2.34 -4.77
N MET A 110 -1.49 2.11 -3.68
CA MET A 110 -1.09 2.43 -2.31
C MET A 110 -0.38 1.27 -1.60
N LEU A 111 -0.12 0.16 -2.31
CA LEU A 111 0.68 -0.94 -1.81
C LEU A 111 2.17 -0.65 -2.01
N HIS A 112 2.98 -0.91 -0.99
CA HIS A 112 4.42 -0.73 -1.03
C HIS A 112 5.12 -2.09 -0.94
N PRO A 113 5.58 -2.67 -2.08
CA PRO A 113 6.32 -3.92 -2.06
C PRO A 113 7.60 -3.78 -1.23
N ARG A 114 7.92 -4.79 -0.40
CA ARG A 114 9.16 -4.81 0.38
C ARG A 114 10.35 -5.33 -0.42
N THR A 115 10.08 -6.07 -1.50
CA THR A 115 11.15 -6.61 -2.37
C THR A 115 11.81 -5.47 -3.14
N PRO A 116 13.12 -5.28 -3.00
CA PRO A 116 13.85 -4.27 -3.77
C PRO A 116 13.69 -4.48 -5.27
N GLY A 117 13.52 -3.39 -6.03
CA GLY A 117 13.32 -3.44 -7.47
C GLY A 117 11.89 -3.77 -7.93
N MET A 118 10.99 -4.16 -7.00
CA MET A 118 9.59 -4.42 -7.30
C MET A 118 8.76 -3.14 -7.24
N THR A 119 7.91 -2.91 -8.24
CA THR A 119 6.99 -1.76 -8.25
C THR A 119 5.59 -2.16 -8.69
N VAL A 120 4.56 -1.53 -8.10
CA VAL A 120 3.16 -1.70 -8.52
C VAL A 120 2.94 -0.89 -9.80
N VAL A 121 2.36 -1.51 -10.81
CA VAL A 121 2.10 -0.89 -12.11
C VAL A 121 0.62 -0.62 -12.34
N GLY A 122 -0.24 -1.44 -11.75
CA GLY A 122 -1.68 -1.38 -11.92
C GLY A 122 -2.34 -2.69 -11.52
N GLY A 123 -3.58 -2.90 -11.91
CA GLY A 123 -4.30 -4.15 -11.65
C GLY A 123 -5.80 -4.01 -11.85
N SER A 124 -6.53 -5.01 -11.36
CA SER A 124 -7.98 -5.12 -11.43
C SER A 124 -8.60 -5.23 -10.05
N SER A 125 -9.86 -5.67 -10.00
CA SER A 125 -10.54 -6.03 -8.75
C SER A 125 -9.82 -7.13 -7.98
N ASP A 126 -9.21 -8.10 -8.69
CA ASP A 126 -8.79 -9.39 -8.14
C ASP A 126 -7.28 -9.60 -8.17
N HIS A 127 -6.53 -8.79 -8.92
CA HIS A 127 -5.08 -8.98 -9.04
C HIS A 127 -4.33 -7.68 -9.22
N CYS A 128 -3.09 -7.68 -8.75
CA CYS A 128 -2.13 -6.61 -8.83
C CYS A 128 -1.02 -6.95 -9.83
N ILE A 129 -0.71 -6.03 -10.72
CA ILE A 129 0.38 -6.16 -11.70
C ILE A 129 1.62 -5.49 -11.12
N LEU A 130 2.70 -6.24 -11.06
CA LEU A 130 4.00 -5.83 -10.54
C LEU A 130 5.03 -5.80 -11.68
N ASP A 131 5.85 -4.78 -11.73
CA ASP A 131 7.09 -4.79 -12.49
C ASP A 131 8.18 -5.40 -11.60
N VAL A 132 8.83 -6.44 -12.08
CA VAL A 132 9.81 -7.22 -11.31
C VAL A 132 11.14 -7.38 -12.06
N GLU A 133 11.35 -6.60 -13.12
CA GLU A 133 12.56 -6.65 -13.95
C GLU A 133 13.83 -6.40 -13.15
N ASP A 134 13.76 -5.47 -12.21
CA ASP A 134 14.89 -5.03 -11.42
C ASP A 134 15.04 -5.80 -10.08
N CYS A 135 14.28 -6.91 -9.90
CA CYS A 135 14.37 -7.76 -8.72
C CYS A 135 15.49 -8.79 -8.85
N ASP A 136 16.28 -8.93 -7.77
CA ASP A 136 17.30 -9.97 -7.67
C ASP A 136 17.21 -10.66 -6.28
N PRO A 137 16.79 -11.95 -6.21
CA PRO A 137 16.30 -12.77 -7.31
C PRO A 137 14.93 -12.33 -7.85
N CYS A 138 14.66 -12.60 -9.13
CA CYS A 138 13.35 -12.38 -9.71
C CYS A 138 12.33 -13.37 -9.11
N PRO A 139 11.16 -12.91 -8.65
CA PRO A 139 10.15 -13.78 -8.08
C PRO A 139 9.60 -14.78 -9.10
N GLN A 140 9.19 -15.94 -8.60
CA GLN A 140 8.62 -17.04 -9.37
C GLN A 140 7.15 -17.24 -9.04
N VAL A 141 6.42 -17.94 -9.91
CA VAL A 141 5.04 -18.36 -9.63
C VAL A 141 5.03 -19.25 -8.38
N GLY A 142 4.16 -18.92 -7.43
CA GLY A 142 4.06 -19.59 -6.13
C GLY A 142 4.75 -18.86 -5.00
N ASP A 143 5.68 -17.93 -5.29
CA ASP A 143 6.33 -17.13 -4.27
C ASP A 143 5.33 -16.20 -3.56
N ILE A 144 5.62 -15.94 -2.29
CA ILE A 144 4.86 -14.97 -1.49
C ILE A 144 5.64 -13.66 -1.47
N VAL A 145 4.96 -12.58 -1.81
CA VAL A 145 5.52 -11.23 -1.70
C VAL A 145 4.86 -10.47 -0.56
N ASP A 146 5.67 -9.71 0.14
CA ASP A 146 5.28 -8.90 1.28
C ASP A 146 5.12 -7.44 0.88
N PHE A 147 4.05 -6.82 1.37
CA PHE A 147 3.76 -5.40 1.17
C PHE A 147 3.60 -4.70 2.51
N ASP A 148 4.15 -3.51 2.61
CA ASP A 148 3.75 -2.58 3.64
C ASP A 148 2.38 -1.99 3.29
N VAL A 149 1.57 -1.81 4.30
CA VAL A 149 0.23 -1.23 4.19
C VAL A 149 0.19 0.17 4.79
N ILE A 150 -0.72 0.98 4.27
CA ILE A 150 -1.13 2.24 4.87
C ILE A 150 -2.55 2.09 5.44
N TYR A 151 -3.09 3.13 6.05
CA TYR A 151 -4.43 3.08 6.67
C TYR A 151 -5.51 2.57 5.72
N LEU A 152 -5.55 3.07 4.48
CA LEU A 152 -6.56 2.66 3.50
C LEU A 152 -6.48 1.16 3.20
N THR A 153 -5.31 0.68 2.83
CA THR A 153 -5.12 -0.72 2.44
C THR A 153 -5.30 -1.67 3.62
N MET A 154 -4.88 -1.27 4.82
CA MET A 154 -5.15 -2.01 6.07
C MET A 154 -6.65 -2.11 6.35
N LEU A 155 -7.38 -0.99 6.24
CA LEU A 155 -8.82 -0.95 6.54
C LEU A 155 -9.60 -1.91 5.64
N TYR A 156 -9.31 -1.88 4.33
CA TYR A 156 -9.97 -2.80 3.40
C TYR A 156 -9.57 -4.24 3.68
N ALA A 157 -8.27 -4.55 3.71
CA ALA A 157 -7.79 -5.92 3.90
C ALA A 157 -8.29 -6.55 5.20
N SER A 158 -8.35 -5.80 6.30
CA SER A 158 -8.81 -6.33 7.59
C SER A 158 -10.31 -6.59 7.68
N THR A 159 -11.10 -6.09 6.73
CA THR A 159 -12.57 -6.27 6.70
C THR A 159 -13.03 -7.28 5.64
N ARG A 160 -12.11 -7.81 4.82
CA ARG A 160 -12.44 -8.79 3.79
C ARG A 160 -12.42 -10.22 4.34
N GLU A 161 -13.45 -10.99 4.02
CA GLU A 161 -13.55 -12.41 4.38
C GLU A 161 -12.48 -13.27 3.68
N ASP A 162 -12.07 -12.86 2.47
CA ASP A 162 -11.09 -13.56 1.65
C ASP A 162 -9.63 -13.29 2.09
N VAL A 163 -9.42 -12.31 2.98
CA VAL A 163 -8.09 -11.98 3.50
C VAL A 163 -7.92 -12.55 4.91
N ALA A 164 -7.12 -13.59 5.02
CA ALA A 164 -6.87 -14.23 6.32
C ALA A 164 -5.98 -13.37 7.20
N VAL A 165 -6.47 -12.98 8.38
CA VAL A 165 -5.68 -12.27 9.39
C VAL A 165 -5.00 -13.28 10.30
N LYS A 166 -3.67 -13.17 10.43
CA LYS A 166 -2.85 -13.99 11.34
C LYS A 166 -2.07 -13.08 12.28
N PHE A 167 -2.14 -13.38 13.56
CA PHE A 167 -1.29 -12.75 14.56
C PHE A 167 0.01 -13.57 14.66
N VAL A 168 1.12 -12.85 14.71
CA VAL A 168 2.46 -13.43 14.85
C VAL A 168 3.13 -12.81 16.08
N ASP A 169 3.92 -13.61 16.81
CA ASP A 169 4.67 -13.17 17.99
C ASP A 169 5.94 -12.42 17.60
#